data_a70f90745887e6d61b368fa65e7aa4bb
#
_entry.id   a70f90745887e6d61b368fa65e7aa4bb
#
_cell.length_a   1.000
_cell.length_b   1.000
_cell.length_c   1.000
_cell.angle_alpha   90.00
_cell.angle_beta   90.00
_cell.angle_gamma   90.00
#
_symmetry.space_group_name_H-M   'P 1'
#
loop_
_entity.id
_entity.type
_entity.pdbx_description
1 polymer ?
#
loop_
_entity_poly.entity_id
_entity_poly.type
_entity_poly.pdbx_seq_one_letter_code
_entity_poly.pdbx_strand_id
1 'polypeptide(L)'
;QGTPVVDVCIYYGTGIEKRIQYKQDSALMDLGYQYDYVNSDVILNQMSVQDGKICLPNGISYELLVLPEESGISIEVLEKIREMVYDGATIVGPRPICSIGLYKSTEIDRQIKSITNLLWGELDTPLIDRTVGNGKIVYGKNIDQILSEKKIEPDLKIENRDSNFSLDFIHRRNKEYDIYYLANLREEAIDYATLSFRTSGKVPYIWNPVDGTVIEQRVYVDDGERTHIPCSFDPYGSYFIIS
;
A
#
# COMPACT_ATOMS: atom_id res chain seq x y z
N GLN A 1 -17.71 7.38 -3.04
CA GLN A 1 -18.40 6.53 -2.07
C GLN A 1 -17.59 5.24 -1.85
N GLY A 2 -17.83 4.50 -0.77
CA GLY A 2 -17.11 3.28 -0.43
C GLY A 2 -15.80 3.50 0.35
N THR A 3 -15.20 2.39 0.82
CA THR A 3 -13.92 2.37 1.54
C THR A 3 -12.77 2.22 0.52
N PRO A 4 -11.65 2.93 0.66
CA PRO A 4 -10.46 2.68 -0.16
C PRO A 4 -9.97 1.24 -0.02
N VAL A 5 -9.52 0.66 -1.12
CA VAL A 5 -8.83 -0.62 -1.16
C VAL A 5 -7.35 -0.32 -1.34
N VAL A 6 -6.57 -0.57 -0.29
CA VAL A 6 -5.16 -0.16 -0.19
C VAL A 6 -4.38 -1.28 0.49
N ASP A 7 -3.27 -1.68 -0.11
CA ASP A 7 -2.50 -2.82 0.42
C ASP A 7 -1.35 -2.37 1.35
N VAL A 8 -0.80 -1.17 1.13
CA VAL A 8 0.42 -0.70 1.80
C VAL A 8 0.15 0.60 2.56
N CYS A 9 0.59 0.66 3.79
CA CYS A 9 0.62 1.87 4.60
C CYS A 9 2.05 2.35 4.76
N ILE A 10 2.34 3.62 4.50
CA ILE A 10 3.67 4.21 4.59
C ILE A 10 3.69 5.24 5.71
N TYR A 11 4.49 4.99 6.73
CA TYR A 11 4.76 5.96 7.77
C TYR A 11 5.83 6.95 7.30
N TYR A 12 5.48 8.22 7.22
CA TYR A 12 6.41 9.23 6.72
C TYR A 12 7.33 9.85 7.79
N GLY A 13 7.32 9.30 9.03
CA GLY A 13 8.19 9.78 10.09
C GLY A 13 7.71 11.08 10.74
N THR A 14 8.61 11.77 11.42
CA THR A 14 8.33 13.03 12.12
C THR A 14 9.04 14.23 11.49
N GLY A 15 9.88 14.02 10.48
CA GLY A 15 10.64 15.06 9.81
C GLY A 15 9.79 15.89 8.86
N ILE A 16 9.67 17.20 9.15
CA ILE A 16 8.92 18.16 8.32
C ILE A 16 9.57 18.35 6.93
N GLU A 17 10.83 17.95 6.74
CA GLU A 17 11.62 18.28 5.56
C GLU A 17 11.77 17.17 4.50
N LYS A 18 11.40 15.95 4.77
CA LYS A 18 11.42 14.92 3.74
C LYS A 18 10.16 15.00 2.91
N ARG A 19 10.24 15.76 1.83
CA ARG A 19 9.33 15.60 0.70
C ARG A 19 9.22 14.11 0.43
N ILE A 20 7.99 13.61 0.55
CA ILE A 20 7.53 12.32 0.10
C ILE A 20 8.44 11.83 -1.03
N GLN A 21 9.09 10.69 -0.87
CA GLN A 21 9.99 10.16 -1.89
C GLN A 21 9.18 9.54 -3.02
N TYR A 22 8.57 10.39 -3.84
CA TYR A 22 7.72 10.02 -4.99
C TYR A 22 8.28 8.91 -5.89
N LYS A 23 9.59 8.68 -5.87
CA LYS A 23 10.23 7.66 -6.71
C LYS A 23 10.03 6.22 -6.25
N GLN A 24 9.99 5.96 -4.94
CA GLN A 24 9.70 4.61 -4.42
C GLN A 24 8.21 4.31 -4.45
N ASP A 25 7.41 5.35 -4.29
CA ASP A 25 5.97 5.25 -4.17
C ASP A 25 5.32 5.07 -5.55
N SER A 26 5.83 5.75 -6.59
CA SER A 26 5.41 5.50 -7.97
C SER A 26 5.65 4.04 -8.41
N ALA A 27 6.71 3.41 -7.90
CA ALA A 27 6.99 2.01 -8.23
C ALA A 27 5.90 1.04 -7.74
N LEU A 28 5.25 1.30 -6.59
CA LEU A 28 4.12 0.49 -6.11
C LEU A 28 2.90 0.63 -7.02
N MET A 29 2.58 1.85 -7.43
CA MET A 29 1.48 2.09 -8.36
C MET A 29 1.76 1.45 -9.72
N ASP A 30 2.99 1.57 -10.22
CA ASP A 30 3.42 0.91 -11.45
C ASP A 30 3.31 -0.62 -11.39
N LEU A 31 3.44 -1.19 -10.20
CA LEU A 31 3.23 -2.62 -9.94
C LEU A 31 1.77 -2.98 -9.71
N GLY A 32 0.88 -1.98 -9.64
CA GLY A 32 -0.56 -2.15 -9.46
C GLY A 32 -1.03 -2.28 -8.02
N TYR A 33 -0.26 -1.77 -7.06
CA TYR A 33 -0.64 -1.69 -5.65
C TYR A 33 -0.96 -0.26 -5.25
N GLN A 34 -1.96 -0.09 -4.39
CA GLN A 34 -2.28 1.19 -3.77
C GLN A 34 -1.59 1.33 -2.42
N TYR A 35 -1.27 2.57 -2.04
CA TYR A 35 -0.68 2.88 -0.75
C TYR A 35 -1.27 4.17 -0.17
N ASP A 36 -1.24 4.26 1.17
CA ASP A 36 -1.59 5.46 1.94
C ASP A 36 -0.41 5.92 2.79
N TYR A 37 -0.34 7.22 3.05
CA TYR A 37 0.60 7.78 4.03
C TYR A 37 -0.08 8.01 5.37
N VAL A 38 0.66 7.72 6.44
CA VAL A 38 0.21 7.96 7.81
C VAL A 38 1.25 8.69 8.65
N ASN A 39 0.75 9.42 9.64
CA ASN A 39 1.55 10.07 10.67
C ASN A 39 1.55 9.27 11.98
N SER A 40 2.30 9.76 12.96
CA SER A 40 2.38 9.14 14.29
C SER A 40 1.02 9.08 14.98
N ASP A 41 0.17 10.08 14.82
CA ASP A 41 -1.15 10.13 15.46
C ASP A 41 -2.06 8.98 15.00
N VAL A 42 -2.07 8.69 13.69
CA VAL A 42 -2.82 7.55 13.14
C VAL A 42 -2.28 6.23 13.70
N ILE A 43 -0.96 6.06 13.75
CA ILE A 43 -0.35 4.83 14.30
C ILE A 43 -0.75 4.65 15.76
N LEU A 44 -0.61 5.69 16.57
CA LEU A 44 -0.83 5.62 18.02
C LEU A 44 -2.31 5.43 18.39
N ASN A 45 -3.21 6.15 17.71
CA ASN A 45 -4.58 6.31 18.16
C ASN A 45 -5.63 5.59 17.31
N GLN A 46 -5.29 5.15 16.10
CA GLN A 46 -6.27 4.59 15.18
C GLN A 46 -5.95 3.18 14.68
N MET A 47 -4.68 2.76 14.70
CA MET A 47 -4.29 1.44 14.21
C MET A 47 -4.53 0.34 15.23
N SER A 48 -5.12 -0.74 14.75
CA SER A 48 -5.23 -2.04 15.43
C SER A 48 -4.84 -3.16 14.47
N VAL A 49 -4.68 -4.38 14.97
CA VAL A 49 -4.37 -5.55 14.14
C VAL A 49 -5.48 -6.57 14.26
N GLN A 50 -5.97 -7.07 13.12
CA GLN A 50 -6.96 -8.12 13.02
C GLN A 50 -6.57 -9.07 11.88
N ASP A 51 -6.50 -10.36 12.14
CA ASP A 51 -6.16 -11.39 11.16
C ASP A 51 -4.87 -11.12 10.38
N GLY A 52 -3.86 -10.53 11.06
CA GLY A 52 -2.57 -10.19 10.48
C GLY A 52 -2.56 -8.94 9.60
N LYS A 53 -3.68 -8.21 9.53
CA LYS A 53 -3.81 -6.92 8.82
C LYS A 53 -3.86 -5.75 9.80
N ILE A 54 -3.34 -4.63 9.37
CA ILE A 54 -3.41 -3.37 10.11
C ILE A 54 -4.69 -2.66 9.73
N CYS A 55 -5.58 -2.43 10.69
CA CYS A 55 -6.93 -1.93 10.47
C CYS A 55 -7.12 -0.54 11.09
N LEU A 56 -7.89 0.32 10.38
CA LEU A 56 -8.38 1.60 10.87
C LEU A 56 -9.88 1.52 11.24
N PRO A 57 -10.38 2.38 12.11
CA PRO A 57 -11.79 2.38 12.55
C PRO A 57 -12.80 2.58 11.41
N ASN A 58 -12.38 3.23 10.31
CA ASN A 58 -13.21 3.50 9.14
C ASN A 58 -13.32 2.32 8.16
N GLY A 59 -12.75 1.14 8.51
CA GLY A 59 -12.79 -0.08 7.73
C GLY A 59 -11.67 -0.24 6.70
N ILE A 60 -10.73 0.70 6.61
CA ILE A 60 -9.51 0.54 5.81
C ILE A 60 -8.60 -0.49 6.50
N SER A 61 -7.98 -1.36 5.71
CA SER A 61 -6.98 -2.31 6.19
C SER A 61 -5.78 -2.41 5.27
N TYR A 62 -4.60 -2.60 5.85
CA TYR A 62 -3.32 -2.70 5.14
C TYR A 62 -2.65 -4.03 5.44
N GLU A 63 -1.94 -4.55 4.44
CA GLU A 63 -1.13 -5.77 4.56
C GLU A 63 0.23 -5.51 5.20
N LEU A 64 0.77 -4.30 5.01
CA LEU A 64 2.09 -3.87 5.43
C LEU A 64 2.06 -2.46 6.01
N LEU A 65 2.90 -2.21 7.03
CA LEU A 65 3.34 -0.86 7.43
C LEU A 65 4.81 -0.71 7.07
N VAL A 66 5.11 0.25 6.20
CA VAL A 66 6.47 0.59 5.76
C VAL A 66 6.99 1.74 6.58
N LEU A 67 8.15 1.57 7.19
CA LEU A 67 8.86 2.60 7.95
C LEU A 67 9.77 3.41 7.03
N PRO A 68 10.01 4.70 7.35
CA PRO A 68 10.94 5.52 6.58
C PRO A 68 12.38 5.03 6.75
N GLU A 69 13.23 5.32 5.76
CA GLU A 69 14.68 5.11 5.82
C GLU A 69 15.34 6.14 6.77
N GLU A 70 14.87 6.19 7.99
CA GLU A 70 15.34 7.09 9.05
C GLU A 70 15.90 6.29 10.21
N SER A 71 16.93 6.84 10.84
CA SER A 71 17.55 6.20 12.02
C SER A 71 16.78 6.43 13.31
N GLY A 72 15.85 7.39 13.33
CA GLY A 72 15.14 7.80 14.53
C GLY A 72 13.66 7.50 14.54
N ILE A 73 13.13 7.20 15.73
CA ILE A 73 11.70 6.99 15.97
C ILE A 73 11.33 7.47 17.38
N SER A 74 10.09 7.90 17.60
CA SER A 74 9.64 8.17 18.97
C SER A 74 9.40 6.85 19.71
N ILE A 75 9.63 6.86 21.01
CA ILE A 75 9.49 5.65 21.84
C ILE A 75 8.05 5.14 21.82
N GLU A 76 7.08 6.05 21.83
CA GLU A 76 5.66 5.72 21.83
C GLU A 76 5.26 4.99 20.52
N VAL A 77 5.71 5.49 19.36
CA VAL A 77 5.47 4.84 18.07
C VAL A 77 6.15 3.47 18.02
N LEU A 78 7.37 3.35 18.53
CA LEU A 78 8.08 2.07 18.53
C LEU A 78 7.41 1.05 19.47
N GLU A 79 6.89 1.47 20.61
CA GLU A 79 6.11 0.61 21.52
C GLU A 79 4.81 0.15 20.83
N LYS A 80 4.12 1.05 20.13
CA LYS A 80 2.92 0.69 19.36
C LYS A 80 3.23 -0.29 18.23
N ILE A 81 4.34 -0.10 17.51
CA ILE A 81 4.82 -1.04 16.50
C ILE A 81 5.08 -2.41 17.12
N ARG A 82 5.72 -2.46 18.29
CA ARG A 82 5.94 -3.72 19.01
C ARG A 82 4.63 -4.45 19.29
N GLU A 83 3.64 -3.76 19.86
CA GLU A 83 2.30 -4.33 20.10
C GLU A 83 1.71 -4.89 18.80
N MET A 84 1.68 -4.09 17.74
CA MET A 84 1.15 -4.50 16.44
C MET A 84 1.85 -5.73 15.86
N VAL A 85 3.18 -5.83 16.00
CA VAL A 85 3.93 -7.02 15.56
C VAL A 85 3.53 -8.24 16.37
N TYR A 86 3.40 -8.12 17.68
CA TYR A 86 2.97 -9.24 18.50
C TYR A 86 1.56 -9.71 18.16
N ASP A 87 0.68 -8.79 17.75
CA ASP A 87 -0.70 -9.06 17.32
C ASP A 87 -0.79 -9.58 15.87
N GLY A 88 0.30 -9.57 15.09
CA GLY A 88 0.35 -10.19 13.78
C GLY A 88 0.70 -9.28 12.60
N ALA A 89 0.96 -7.98 12.84
CA ALA A 89 1.32 -7.06 11.78
C ALA A 89 2.65 -7.40 11.10
N THR A 90 2.74 -7.11 9.81
CA THR A 90 4.00 -7.13 9.06
C THR A 90 4.53 -5.69 8.92
N ILE A 91 5.72 -5.45 9.49
CA ILE A 91 6.40 -4.16 9.45
C ILE A 91 7.62 -4.28 8.53
N VAL A 92 7.77 -3.34 7.62
CA VAL A 92 8.86 -3.31 6.64
C VAL A 92 9.68 -2.05 6.85
N GLY A 93 10.99 -2.19 7.02
CA GLY A 93 11.87 -1.03 7.13
C GLY A 93 13.09 -1.26 8.00
N PRO A 94 14.03 -0.29 7.98
CA PRO A 94 15.28 -0.36 8.71
C PRO A 94 15.06 -0.37 10.23
N ARG A 95 16.07 -0.83 10.93
CA ARG A 95 16.10 -0.79 12.38
C ARG A 95 16.29 0.65 12.88
N PRO A 96 15.36 1.21 13.67
CA PRO A 96 15.59 2.48 14.35
C PRO A 96 16.73 2.36 15.38
N ILE A 97 17.59 3.38 15.50
CA ILE A 97 18.76 3.34 16.39
C ILE A 97 18.76 4.42 17.47
N CYS A 98 17.92 5.45 17.34
CA CYS A 98 17.85 6.54 18.31
C CYS A 98 16.43 7.10 18.45
N SER A 99 16.21 7.83 19.53
CA SER A 99 14.97 8.59 19.70
C SER A 99 14.98 9.88 18.89
N ILE A 100 13.80 10.26 18.42
CA ILE A 100 13.51 11.59 17.90
C ILE A 100 12.60 12.33 18.88
N GLY A 101 12.94 13.58 19.18
CA GLY A 101 12.20 14.42 20.12
C GLY A 101 13.08 15.47 20.76
N LEU A 102 12.44 16.38 21.49
CA LEU A 102 13.12 17.49 22.18
C LEU A 102 13.99 17.01 23.37
N TYR A 103 13.69 15.86 23.94
CA TYR A 103 14.39 15.31 25.09
C TYR A 103 15.18 14.06 24.69
N LYS A 104 16.46 14.25 24.36
CA LYS A 104 17.41 13.13 24.26
C LYS A 104 17.75 12.65 25.69
N SER A 105 17.33 11.41 25.97
CA SER A 105 17.63 10.77 27.25
C SER A 105 18.32 9.44 26.97
N THR A 106 19.43 9.19 27.68
CA THR A 106 20.15 7.90 27.64
C THR A 106 19.24 6.73 28.03
N GLU A 107 18.23 7.00 28.86
CA GLU A 107 17.22 6.00 29.23
C GLU A 107 16.31 5.65 28.08
N ILE A 108 15.79 6.65 27.34
CA ILE A 108 14.95 6.44 26.16
C ILE A 108 15.72 5.69 25.06
N ASP A 109 16.97 6.07 24.79
CA ASP A 109 17.80 5.38 23.81
C ASP A 109 18.08 3.92 24.21
N ARG A 110 18.21 3.63 25.52
CA ARG A 110 18.32 2.25 26.02
C ARG A 110 17.05 1.45 25.79
N GLN A 111 15.89 2.05 26.03
CA GLN A 111 14.58 1.43 25.77
C GLN A 111 14.40 1.15 24.27
N ILE A 112 14.71 2.13 23.39
CA ILE A 112 14.69 1.93 21.94
C ILE A 112 15.58 0.76 21.54
N LYS A 113 16.83 0.73 22.01
CA LYS A 113 17.75 -0.36 21.74
C LYS A 113 17.21 -1.71 22.21
N SER A 114 16.58 -1.77 23.35
CA SER A 114 15.97 -3.00 23.87
C SER A 114 14.85 -3.49 22.96
N ILE A 115 13.92 -2.61 22.57
CA ILE A 115 12.79 -2.97 21.72
C ILE A 115 13.26 -3.33 20.29
N THR A 116 14.21 -2.57 19.74
CA THR A 116 14.72 -2.85 18.40
C THR A 116 15.53 -4.15 18.34
N ASN A 117 16.30 -4.50 19.40
CA ASN A 117 16.94 -5.81 19.50
C ASN A 117 15.91 -6.95 19.50
N LEU A 118 14.82 -6.76 20.23
CA LEU A 118 13.74 -7.73 20.29
C LEU A 118 13.09 -7.94 18.90
N LEU A 119 12.78 -6.86 18.20
CA LEU A 119 12.07 -6.89 16.92
C LEU A 119 12.97 -7.21 15.73
N TRP A 120 14.06 -6.46 15.52
CA TRP A 120 14.99 -6.62 14.39
C TRP A 120 16.11 -7.64 14.63
N GLY A 121 16.38 -7.98 15.87
CA GLY A 121 17.53 -8.81 16.27
C GLY A 121 18.72 -7.96 16.69
N GLU A 122 19.75 -8.61 17.24
CA GLU A 122 20.95 -7.95 17.76
C GLU A 122 21.96 -7.63 16.65
N LEU A 123 21.97 -8.42 15.58
CA LEU A 123 22.91 -8.27 14.47
C LEU A 123 22.43 -7.22 13.50
N ASP A 124 23.33 -6.36 13.07
CA ASP A 124 23.10 -5.41 12.00
C ASP A 124 23.38 -6.13 10.66
N THR A 125 22.30 -6.60 10.04
CA THR A 125 22.34 -7.35 8.77
C THR A 125 21.60 -6.59 7.68
N PRO A 126 22.06 -6.63 6.43
CA PRO A 126 21.40 -5.95 5.32
C PRO A 126 20.06 -6.58 4.94
N LEU A 127 19.80 -7.79 5.39
CA LEU A 127 18.56 -8.53 5.17
C LEU A 127 18.01 -9.02 6.49
N ILE A 128 16.78 -8.64 6.79
CA ILE A 128 16.00 -9.10 7.94
C ILE A 128 14.69 -9.66 7.44
N ASP A 129 14.38 -10.88 7.83
CA ASP A 129 13.10 -11.54 7.62
C ASP A 129 12.82 -12.39 8.85
N ARG A 130 12.15 -11.78 9.84
CA ARG A 130 12.06 -12.31 11.19
C ARG A 130 10.63 -12.35 11.67
N THR A 131 10.17 -13.51 12.13
CA THR A 131 8.91 -13.66 12.83
C THR A 131 9.10 -13.31 14.31
N VAL A 132 8.25 -12.45 14.85
CA VAL A 132 8.23 -12.02 16.25
C VAL A 132 6.77 -12.00 16.72
N GLY A 133 6.46 -12.75 17.77
CA GLY A 133 5.05 -12.95 18.16
C GLY A 133 4.28 -13.61 17.01
N ASN A 134 3.14 -13.04 16.65
CA ASN A 134 2.32 -13.48 15.52
C ASN A 134 2.65 -12.74 14.20
N GLY A 135 3.50 -11.72 14.26
CA GLY A 135 3.82 -10.83 13.14
C GLY A 135 5.23 -10.99 12.61
N LYS A 136 5.64 -10.03 11.80
CA LYS A 136 6.88 -10.11 11.04
C LYS A 136 7.57 -8.76 10.92
N ILE A 137 8.91 -8.77 11.00
CA ILE A 137 9.79 -7.64 10.64
C ILE A 137 10.56 -8.03 9.40
N VAL A 138 10.53 -7.17 8.38
CA VAL A 138 11.23 -7.38 7.11
C VAL A 138 12.05 -6.13 6.75
N TYR A 139 13.29 -6.32 6.32
CA TYR A 139 14.12 -5.28 5.75
C TYR A 139 15.03 -5.85 4.67
N GLY A 140 15.34 -5.05 3.65
CA GLY A 140 16.21 -5.45 2.53
C GLY A 140 15.54 -6.29 1.44
N LYS A 141 14.23 -6.54 1.54
CA LYS A 141 13.41 -7.10 0.46
C LYS A 141 12.58 -6.01 -0.21
N ASN A 142 12.29 -6.18 -1.50
CA ASN A 142 11.34 -5.32 -2.19
C ASN A 142 9.91 -5.57 -1.69
N ILE A 143 9.07 -4.54 -1.71
CA ILE A 143 7.69 -4.62 -1.20
C ILE A 143 6.84 -5.60 -2.01
N ASP A 144 7.01 -5.63 -3.34
CA ASP A 144 6.34 -6.58 -4.24
C ASP A 144 6.65 -8.04 -3.90
N GLN A 145 7.91 -8.35 -3.55
CA GLN A 145 8.30 -9.68 -3.09
C GLN A 145 7.59 -10.05 -1.79
N ILE A 146 7.51 -9.11 -0.83
CA ILE A 146 6.84 -9.34 0.46
C ILE A 146 5.34 -9.58 0.25
N LEU A 147 4.69 -8.77 -0.60
CA LEU A 147 3.28 -8.93 -0.93
C LEU A 147 3.02 -10.26 -1.65
N SER A 148 3.89 -10.65 -2.59
CA SER A 148 3.81 -11.95 -3.27
C SER A 148 3.97 -13.13 -2.31
N GLU A 149 4.92 -13.07 -1.35
CA GLU A 149 5.08 -14.08 -0.30
C GLU A 149 3.82 -14.20 0.58
N LYS A 150 3.11 -13.09 0.81
CA LYS A 150 1.80 -13.04 1.49
C LYS A 150 0.63 -13.47 0.58
N LYS A 151 0.88 -13.78 -0.69
CA LYS A 151 -0.14 -14.09 -1.72
C LYS A 151 -1.11 -12.93 -1.97
N ILE A 152 -0.64 -11.72 -1.84
CA ILE A 152 -1.38 -10.51 -2.18
C ILE A 152 -1.01 -10.12 -3.60
N GLU A 153 -1.94 -10.33 -4.50
CA GLU A 153 -1.80 -9.97 -5.92
C GLU A 153 -2.04 -8.46 -6.13
N PRO A 154 -1.40 -7.85 -7.14
CA PRO A 154 -1.69 -6.48 -7.52
C PRO A 154 -3.19 -6.23 -7.73
N ASP A 155 -3.67 -5.08 -7.27
CA ASP A 155 -5.08 -4.71 -7.39
C ASP A 155 -5.46 -4.44 -8.86
N LEU A 156 -4.56 -3.79 -9.61
CA LEU A 156 -4.66 -3.60 -11.05
C LEU A 156 -3.42 -4.15 -11.74
N LYS A 157 -3.60 -5.00 -12.77
CA LYS A 157 -2.53 -5.41 -13.68
C LYS A 157 -2.81 -4.87 -15.07
N ILE A 158 -1.76 -4.42 -15.76
CA ILE A 158 -1.82 -4.04 -17.17
C ILE A 158 -1.15 -5.16 -17.95
N GLU A 159 -1.95 -5.89 -18.71
CA GLU A 159 -1.48 -6.93 -19.62
C GLU A 159 -1.15 -6.27 -20.97
N ASN A 160 -0.28 -6.88 -21.76
CA ASN A 160 0.22 -6.34 -23.04
C ASN A 160 0.88 -4.96 -22.92
N ARG A 161 1.71 -4.81 -21.90
CA ARG A 161 2.39 -3.56 -21.59
C ARG A 161 3.55 -3.32 -22.55
N ASP A 162 3.46 -2.28 -23.38
CA ASP A 162 4.66 -1.62 -23.91
C ASP A 162 5.37 -0.91 -22.76
N SER A 163 6.69 -1.01 -22.70
CA SER A 163 7.54 -0.70 -21.54
C SER A 163 7.45 0.73 -20.96
N ASN A 164 6.66 1.61 -21.57
CA ASN A 164 6.55 3.02 -21.19
C ASN A 164 5.14 3.46 -20.75
N PHE A 165 4.27 2.54 -20.45
CA PHE A 165 2.87 2.81 -20.15
C PHE A 165 2.57 2.65 -18.66
N SER A 166 2.03 3.66 -18.02
CA SER A 166 1.47 3.60 -16.67
C SER A 166 0.11 4.27 -16.63
N LEU A 167 -0.79 3.74 -15.81
CA LEU A 167 -2.07 4.32 -15.46
C LEU A 167 -2.08 4.62 -13.97
N ASP A 168 -2.48 5.80 -13.61
CA ASP A 168 -2.84 6.07 -12.23
C ASP A 168 -4.24 5.52 -11.96
N PHE A 169 -4.43 4.94 -10.80
CA PHE A 169 -5.73 4.42 -10.43
C PHE A 169 -6.03 4.62 -8.94
N ILE A 170 -7.32 4.62 -8.62
CA ILE A 170 -7.83 4.57 -7.24
C ILE A 170 -8.93 3.52 -7.23
N HIS A 171 -8.89 2.62 -6.25
CA HIS A 171 -9.93 1.62 -6.03
C HIS A 171 -10.69 1.92 -4.74
N ARG A 172 -12.02 1.92 -4.84
CA ARG A 172 -12.93 2.00 -3.70
C ARG A 172 -13.97 0.88 -3.78
N ARG A 173 -14.29 0.31 -2.63
CA ARG A 173 -15.25 -0.79 -2.51
C ARG A 173 -16.36 -0.44 -1.53
N ASN A 174 -17.57 -0.85 -1.85
CA ASN A 174 -18.69 -0.93 -0.91
C ASN A 174 -19.31 -2.34 -0.99
N LYS A 175 -20.47 -2.53 -0.37
CA LYS A 175 -21.14 -3.85 -0.36
C LYS A 175 -21.62 -4.33 -1.73
N GLU A 176 -21.86 -3.40 -2.65
CA GLU A 176 -22.49 -3.66 -3.94
C GLU A 176 -21.50 -3.52 -5.09
N TYR A 177 -20.58 -2.56 -5.01
CA TYR A 177 -19.73 -2.14 -6.11
C TYR A 177 -18.26 -2.09 -5.74
N ASP A 178 -17.43 -2.48 -6.71
CA ASP A 178 -16.03 -2.08 -6.84
C ASP A 178 -15.95 -0.92 -7.83
N ILE A 179 -15.27 0.16 -7.45
CA ILE A 179 -15.17 1.38 -8.24
C ILE A 179 -13.70 1.69 -8.45
N TYR A 180 -13.23 1.53 -9.67
CA TYR A 180 -11.89 1.95 -10.09
C TYR A 180 -11.98 3.25 -10.86
N TYR A 181 -11.26 4.26 -10.44
CA TYR A 181 -10.96 5.44 -11.24
C TYR A 181 -9.60 5.26 -11.88
N LEU A 182 -9.52 5.43 -13.20
CA LEU A 182 -8.32 5.23 -14.00
C LEU A 182 -8.00 6.51 -14.75
N ALA A 183 -6.73 6.89 -14.80
CA ALA A 183 -6.29 8.09 -15.51
C ALA A 183 -5.00 7.82 -16.30
N ASN A 184 -5.01 8.16 -17.57
CA ASN A 184 -3.82 8.34 -18.39
C ASN A 184 -3.28 9.74 -18.16
N LEU A 185 -2.16 9.89 -17.46
CA LEU A 185 -1.55 11.19 -17.18
C LEU A 185 -0.58 11.65 -18.28
N ARG A 186 -0.61 11.04 -19.46
CA ARG A 186 0.34 11.27 -20.55
C ARG A 186 -0.28 11.99 -21.73
N GLU A 187 0.57 12.62 -22.54
CA GLU A 187 0.21 13.25 -23.80
C GLU A 187 -0.09 12.25 -24.93
N GLU A 188 0.38 11.01 -24.76
CA GLU A 188 0.13 9.94 -25.74
C GLU A 188 -1.15 9.18 -25.40
N ALA A 189 -1.92 8.85 -26.43
CA ALA A 189 -3.04 7.96 -26.29
C ALA A 189 -2.59 6.52 -26.01
N ILE A 190 -3.45 5.77 -25.40
CA ILE A 190 -3.32 4.33 -25.21
C ILE A 190 -4.33 3.66 -26.12
N ASP A 191 -3.87 3.19 -27.27
CA ASP A 191 -4.76 2.63 -28.27
C ASP A 191 -5.39 1.30 -27.84
N TYR A 192 -4.62 0.50 -27.07
CA TYR A 192 -5.09 -0.79 -26.57
C TYR A 192 -4.32 -1.24 -25.35
N ALA A 193 -5.05 -1.57 -24.28
CA ALA A 193 -4.52 -2.26 -23.10
C ALA A 193 -5.57 -3.25 -22.58
N THR A 194 -5.14 -4.39 -22.08
CA THR A 194 -6.00 -5.26 -21.26
C THR A 194 -5.72 -4.97 -19.80
N LEU A 195 -6.72 -4.48 -19.09
CA LEU A 195 -6.66 -4.20 -17.67
C LEU A 195 -7.27 -5.37 -16.90
N SER A 196 -6.54 -5.89 -15.93
CA SER A 196 -6.95 -7.01 -15.09
C SER A 196 -7.15 -6.52 -13.66
N PHE A 197 -8.40 -6.52 -13.20
CA PHE A 197 -8.85 -6.00 -11.91
C PHE A 197 -8.95 -7.13 -10.88
N ARG A 198 -8.57 -6.88 -9.63
CA ARG A 198 -8.72 -7.83 -8.50
C ARG A 198 -10.17 -7.84 -7.99
N THR A 199 -11.09 -8.07 -8.90
CA THR A 199 -12.53 -8.26 -8.66
C THR A 199 -13.07 -9.28 -9.67
N SER A 200 -14.11 -10.03 -9.30
CA SER A 200 -14.73 -11.04 -10.16
C SER A 200 -16.22 -11.19 -9.84
N GLY A 201 -16.94 -11.90 -10.70
CA GLY A 201 -18.34 -12.25 -10.50
C GLY A 201 -19.34 -11.12 -10.75
N LYS A 202 -18.91 -10.00 -11.37
CA LYS A 202 -19.76 -8.84 -11.63
C LYS A 202 -19.62 -8.36 -13.07
N VAL A 203 -20.68 -7.76 -13.60
CA VAL A 203 -20.67 -7.13 -14.93
C VAL A 203 -20.03 -5.76 -14.83
N PRO A 204 -18.96 -5.45 -15.60
CA PRO A 204 -18.32 -4.16 -15.56
C PRO A 204 -19.07 -3.11 -16.39
N TYR A 205 -19.10 -1.89 -15.88
CA TYR A 205 -19.59 -0.69 -16.55
C TYR A 205 -18.47 0.33 -16.68
N ILE A 206 -18.38 0.99 -17.82
CA ILE A 206 -17.46 2.12 -18.04
C ILE A 206 -18.26 3.40 -17.90
N TRP A 207 -17.85 4.27 -16.99
CA TRP A 207 -18.43 5.59 -16.83
C TRP A 207 -17.42 6.65 -17.23
N ASN A 208 -17.80 7.45 -18.24
CA ASN A 208 -17.03 8.61 -18.68
C ASN A 208 -17.36 9.82 -17.79
N PRO A 209 -16.41 10.36 -16.99
CA PRO A 209 -16.68 11.49 -16.10
C PRO A 209 -16.86 12.82 -16.83
N VAL A 210 -16.47 12.92 -18.13
CA VAL A 210 -16.53 14.17 -18.90
C VAL A 210 -17.95 14.48 -19.35
N ASP A 211 -18.65 13.46 -19.87
CA ASP A 211 -19.99 13.60 -20.44
C ASP A 211 -21.07 12.88 -19.64
N GLY A 212 -20.67 12.10 -18.62
CA GLY A 212 -21.58 11.35 -17.76
C GLY A 212 -22.16 10.08 -18.39
N THR A 213 -21.68 9.67 -19.56
CA THR A 213 -22.15 8.42 -20.19
C THR A 213 -21.72 7.20 -19.38
N VAL A 214 -22.63 6.21 -19.28
CA VAL A 214 -22.39 4.92 -18.64
C VAL A 214 -22.70 3.83 -19.65
N ILE A 215 -21.72 2.98 -19.93
CA ILE A 215 -21.84 1.91 -20.92
C ILE A 215 -21.54 0.58 -20.23
N GLU A 216 -22.43 -0.40 -20.43
CA GLU A 216 -22.15 -1.79 -20.06
C GLU A 216 -21.01 -2.32 -20.91
N GLN A 217 -19.92 -2.73 -20.26
CA GLN A 217 -18.79 -3.33 -20.96
C GLN A 217 -19.09 -4.80 -21.28
N ARG A 218 -19.44 -5.07 -22.55
CA ARG A 218 -19.82 -6.40 -22.98
C ARG A 218 -18.67 -7.30 -23.39
N VAL A 219 -17.51 -6.70 -23.64
CA VAL A 219 -16.28 -7.43 -23.99
C VAL A 219 -15.38 -7.47 -22.77
N TYR A 220 -15.43 -8.55 -22.02
CA TYR A 220 -14.57 -8.81 -20.87
C TYR A 220 -14.44 -10.31 -20.63
N VAL A 221 -13.45 -10.71 -19.87
CA VAL A 221 -13.26 -12.07 -19.38
C VAL A 221 -13.25 -12.03 -17.87
N ASP A 222 -14.06 -12.88 -17.25
CA ASP A 222 -14.02 -13.15 -15.82
C ASP A 222 -13.49 -14.57 -15.63
N ASP A 223 -12.33 -14.73 -14.99
CA ASP A 223 -11.68 -16.03 -14.76
C ASP A 223 -12.03 -16.63 -13.38
N GLY A 224 -12.90 -15.97 -12.62
CA GLY A 224 -13.33 -16.36 -11.28
C GLY A 224 -12.50 -15.73 -10.16
N GLU A 225 -11.33 -15.15 -10.47
CA GLU A 225 -10.48 -14.42 -9.54
C GLU A 225 -10.36 -12.94 -9.94
N ARG A 226 -10.31 -12.68 -11.25
CA ARG A 226 -10.09 -11.35 -11.83
C ARG A 226 -11.02 -11.08 -13.01
N THR A 227 -11.31 -9.81 -13.22
CA THR A 227 -12.02 -9.32 -14.40
C THR A 227 -11.04 -8.63 -15.34
N HIS A 228 -10.98 -9.07 -16.61
CA HIS A 228 -10.08 -8.57 -17.65
C HIS A 228 -10.88 -7.76 -18.66
N ILE A 229 -10.51 -6.49 -18.84
CA ILE A 229 -11.25 -5.55 -19.70
C ILE A 229 -10.30 -4.94 -20.72
N PRO A 230 -10.57 -5.04 -22.04
CA PRO A 230 -9.86 -4.27 -23.03
C PRO A 230 -10.28 -2.79 -22.93
N CYS A 231 -9.30 -1.89 -22.87
CA CYS A 231 -9.49 -0.46 -22.72
C CYS A 231 -8.59 0.31 -23.67
N SER A 232 -9.01 1.51 -24.04
CA SER A 232 -8.19 2.55 -24.67
C SER A 232 -8.38 3.85 -23.93
N PHE A 233 -7.37 4.73 -23.96
CA PHE A 233 -7.44 6.03 -23.30
C PHE A 233 -6.92 7.11 -24.24
N ASP A 234 -7.67 8.18 -24.34
CA ASP A 234 -7.18 9.40 -24.96
C ASP A 234 -6.01 10.01 -24.17
N PRO A 235 -5.22 10.91 -24.76
CA PRO A 235 -4.29 11.74 -24.01
C PRO A 235 -5.01 12.41 -22.83
N TYR A 236 -4.46 12.26 -21.60
CA TYR A 236 -5.07 12.76 -20.36
C TYR A 236 -6.51 12.27 -20.10
N GLY A 237 -6.92 11.18 -20.75
CA GLY A 237 -8.23 10.58 -20.60
C GLY A 237 -8.39 9.83 -19.28
N SER A 238 -9.62 9.81 -18.76
CA SER A 238 -9.93 9.07 -17.53
C SER A 238 -11.31 8.43 -17.58
N TYR A 239 -11.46 7.31 -16.87
CA TYR A 239 -12.72 6.57 -16.77
C TYR A 239 -12.91 6.01 -15.36
N PHE A 240 -14.19 5.78 -15.01
CA PHE A 240 -14.51 4.88 -13.91
C PHE A 240 -14.87 3.51 -14.49
N ILE A 241 -14.36 2.45 -13.87
CA ILE A 241 -14.82 1.09 -14.07
C ILE A 241 -15.58 0.71 -12.80
N ILE A 242 -16.84 0.35 -12.96
CA ILE A 242 -17.75 -0.01 -11.86
C ILE A 242 -18.19 -1.45 -12.09
N SER A 243 -17.98 -2.31 -11.13
CA SER A 243 -18.40 -3.71 -11.18
C SER A 243 -19.06 -4.17 -9.89
#